data_df7ec75fccb2342ad770d69f24788abc
#
_entry.id   df7ec75fccb2342ad770d69f24788abc
#
_cell.length_a   1.000
_cell.length_b   1.000
_cell.length_c   1.000
_cell.angle_alpha   90.00
_cell.angle_beta   90.00
_cell.angle_gamma   90.00
#
_symmetry.space_group_name_H-M   'P 1'
#
loop_
_entity.id
_entity.type
_entity.pdbx_description
1 polymer ?
#
loop_
_entity_poly.entity_id
_entity_poly.type
_entity_poly.pdbx_seq_one_letter_code
_entity_poly.pdbx_strand_id
1 'polypeptide(L)'
;MTRISLELGGGGKSMRDFIAGKILPAFKNRELAGLLDASHLPGKIAFTTDSYVVDPIFFPGGDIGKLAVNGTVNDLVVSGAVPRFLSLGLILEEGLDAGDLDKILHSLAAAAARAGVRIVTGDTKVVKQGQGDKIYINTSGIGRVIAVPRPRSVRPGDKIILTGTLGEHSLAILTARGDFGIEAPVRSDCAPLTFLLPFWRKGVLWMRDITRGGLATILTELAVEAPHPLLIEEERIPLSKAVRAAADLLGIDPLYLACEGRAVMVVPAKKAASVLAGIRKHPLGRKAAVIGQVEGTMGRPGELLLRTAAGGFRLLEPLTSELLPRIC
;
A
#
# COMPACT_ATOMS: atom_id res chain seq x y z
N MET A 1 13.34 18.92 15.32
CA MET A 1 12.50 19.57 14.30
C MET A 1 11.60 20.59 14.97
N THR A 2 11.62 21.83 14.54
CA THR A 2 10.81 22.92 15.08
C THR A 2 9.47 23.11 14.34
N ARG A 3 9.34 22.57 13.14
CA ARG A 3 8.11 22.63 12.31
C ARG A 3 7.89 21.32 11.58
N ILE A 4 6.64 20.99 11.30
CA ILE A 4 6.25 19.85 10.45
C ILE A 4 6.58 20.20 9.00
N SER A 5 7.20 19.27 8.27
CA SER A 5 7.50 19.39 6.82
C SER A 5 6.73 18.34 6.03
N LEU A 6 6.58 18.55 4.72
CA LEU A 6 5.95 17.58 3.81
C LEU A 6 6.66 16.22 3.79
N GLU A 7 7.98 16.22 4.00
CA GLU A 7 8.78 14.98 4.05
C GLU A 7 8.29 13.97 5.08
N LEU A 8 7.65 14.42 6.17
CA LEU A 8 7.06 13.54 7.17
C LEU A 8 5.80 12.81 6.65
N GLY A 9 5.19 13.29 5.57
CA GLY A 9 4.01 12.67 4.96
C GLY A 9 4.31 11.56 3.96
N GLY A 10 5.57 11.44 3.50
CA GLY A 10 5.94 10.58 2.38
C GLY A 10 6.09 9.10 2.67
N GLY A 11 5.82 8.65 3.89
CA GLY A 11 6.14 7.28 4.30
C GLY A 11 7.64 7.10 4.57
N GLY A 12 8.09 5.86 4.64
CA GLY A 12 9.50 5.53 4.85
C GLY A 12 10.03 5.85 6.24
N LYS A 13 11.37 6.01 6.33
CA LYS A 13 12.09 6.12 7.60
C LYS A 13 11.70 7.36 8.41
N SER A 14 11.65 8.53 7.76
CA SER A 14 11.37 9.81 8.46
C SER A 14 10.00 9.82 9.13
N MET A 15 8.97 9.32 8.46
CA MET A 15 7.61 9.19 9.01
C MET A 15 7.58 8.15 10.15
N ARG A 16 8.24 7.00 9.98
CA ARG A 16 8.31 5.96 11.01
C ARG A 16 9.00 6.47 12.27
N ASP A 17 10.14 7.16 12.13
CA ASP A 17 10.88 7.76 13.25
C ASP A 17 10.04 8.84 13.96
N PHE A 18 9.30 9.65 13.21
CA PHE A 18 8.38 10.65 13.76
C PHE A 18 7.24 9.98 14.56
N ILE A 19 6.60 8.95 14.00
CA ILE A 19 5.52 8.22 14.70
C ILE A 19 6.07 7.56 15.96
N ALA A 20 7.19 6.85 15.87
CA ALA A 20 7.81 6.16 16.99
C ALA A 20 8.30 7.12 18.09
N GLY A 21 8.84 8.28 17.69
CA GLY A 21 9.43 9.24 18.64
C GLY A 21 8.46 10.28 19.20
N LYS A 22 7.33 10.55 18.53
CA LYS A 22 6.39 11.62 18.95
C LYS A 22 4.98 11.12 19.25
N ILE A 23 4.46 10.22 18.39
CA ILE A 23 3.05 9.80 18.49
C ILE A 23 2.90 8.64 19.47
N LEU A 24 3.63 7.55 19.28
CA LEU A 24 3.50 6.37 20.13
C LEU A 24 3.73 6.64 21.63
N PRO A 25 4.73 7.47 22.05
CA PRO A 25 4.94 7.76 23.47
C PRO A 25 3.76 8.43 24.16
N ALA A 26 2.90 9.13 23.40
CA ALA A 26 1.73 9.80 23.95
C ALA A 26 0.61 8.82 24.32
N PHE A 27 0.52 7.66 23.66
CA PHE A 27 -0.62 6.74 23.82
C PHE A 27 -0.31 5.47 24.61
N LYS A 28 0.93 5.00 24.66
CA LYS A 28 1.46 3.90 25.50
C LYS A 28 0.55 2.66 25.57
N ASN A 29 0.03 2.18 24.45
CA ASN A 29 -0.73 0.93 24.41
C ASN A 29 -0.07 -0.11 23.49
N ARG A 30 -0.35 -1.38 23.74
CA ARG A 30 0.28 -2.50 23.03
C ARG A 30 -0.25 -2.67 21.59
N GLU A 31 -1.47 -2.20 21.36
CA GLU A 31 -2.14 -2.32 20.07
C GLU A 31 -1.45 -1.47 19.00
N LEU A 32 -0.84 -0.35 19.39
CA LEU A 32 -0.07 0.53 18.51
C LEU A 32 1.39 0.10 18.34
N ALA A 33 1.92 -0.70 19.26
CA ALA A 33 3.36 -1.02 19.29
C ALA A 33 3.87 -1.73 18.02
N GLY A 34 2.99 -2.43 17.30
CA GLY A 34 3.34 -3.19 16.09
C GLY A 34 3.37 -2.35 14.81
N LEU A 35 2.83 -1.13 14.80
CA LEU A 35 2.67 -0.28 13.58
C LEU A 35 2.15 -1.09 12.37
N LEU A 36 1.16 -1.95 12.62
CA LEU A 36 0.51 -2.77 11.59
C LEU A 36 -0.47 -1.93 10.77
N ASP A 37 -0.78 -2.36 9.56
CA ASP A 37 -1.79 -1.70 8.71
C ASP A 37 -3.18 -1.68 9.37
N ALA A 38 -3.51 -2.71 10.18
CA ALA A 38 -4.69 -2.70 11.05
C ALA A 38 -4.35 -3.30 12.42
N SER A 39 -4.91 -2.71 13.47
CA SER A 39 -4.81 -3.26 14.83
C SER A 39 -5.78 -4.41 15.03
N HIS A 40 -5.31 -5.49 15.66
CA HIS A 40 -6.14 -6.61 16.06
C HIS A 40 -6.62 -6.44 17.51
N LEU A 41 -7.92 -6.29 17.68
CA LEU A 41 -8.58 -6.05 18.96
C LEU A 41 -9.24 -7.33 19.49
N PRO A 42 -9.62 -7.39 20.80
CA PRO A 42 -10.40 -8.49 21.35
C PRO A 42 -11.67 -8.77 20.53
N GLY A 43 -12.17 -10.02 20.55
CA GLY A 43 -13.36 -10.40 19.79
C GLY A 43 -13.11 -10.67 18.30
N LYS A 44 -11.86 -10.86 17.88
CA LYS A 44 -11.47 -11.05 16.46
C LYS A 44 -11.83 -9.86 15.57
N ILE A 45 -11.71 -8.67 16.10
CA ILE A 45 -11.92 -7.42 15.37
C ILE A 45 -10.58 -6.90 14.85
N ALA A 46 -10.52 -6.50 13.58
CA ALA A 46 -9.46 -5.66 13.03
C ALA A 46 -10.01 -4.25 12.84
N PHE A 47 -9.21 -3.23 13.16
CA PHE A 47 -9.56 -1.83 13.02
C PHE A 47 -8.40 -1.08 12.39
N THR A 48 -8.68 -0.26 11.37
CA THR A 48 -7.75 0.65 10.73
C THR A 48 -8.38 2.01 10.47
N THR A 49 -7.55 3.00 10.20
CA THR A 49 -7.99 4.34 9.75
C THR A 49 -6.95 4.91 8.81
N ASP A 50 -7.42 5.58 7.77
CA ASP A 50 -6.55 6.23 6.79
C ASP A 50 -7.16 7.55 6.29
N SER A 51 -6.29 8.48 5.88
CA SER A 51 -6.66 9.81 5.41
C SER A 51 -6.09 10.05 4.02
N TYR A 52 -6.94 10.52 3.12
CA TYR A 52 -6.65 10.67 1.70
C TYR A 52 -6.62 12.14 1.31
N VAL A 53 -5.51 12.53 0.70
CA VAL A 53 -5.19 13.92 0.31
C VAL A 53 -4.64 14.00 -1.11
N VAL A 54 -4.95 13.00 -1.95
CA VAL A 54 -4.42 12.90 -3.31
C VAL A 54 -4.72 14.15 -4.15
N ASP A 55 -3.75 14.56 -4.93
CA ASP A 55 -3.88 15.64 -5.90
C ASP A 55 -3.26 15.20 -7.24
N PRO A 56 -4.02 15.29 -8.36
CA PRO A 56 -5.42 15.74 -8.48
C PRO A 56 -6.42 14.73 -7.90
N ILE A 57 -7.60 15.23 -7.49
CA ILE A 57 -8.67 14.41 -6.92
C ILE A 57 -9.30 13.42 -7.92
N PHE A 58 -9.16 13.68 -9.22
CA PHE A 58 -9.48 12.77 -10.33
C PHE A 58 -8.22 12.42 -11.09
N PHE A 59 -8.02 11.15 -11.38
CA PHE A 59 -6.85 10.67 -12.11
C PHE A 59 -7.20 9.48 -13.01
N PRO A 60 -6.38 9.16 -14.01
CA PRO A 60 -6.63 8.00 -14.84
C PRO A 60 -6.76 6.71 -14.02
N GLY A 61 -7.93 6.10 -14.01
CA GLY A 61 -8.20 4.86 -13.29
C GLY A 61 -8.94 5.02 -11.96
N GLY A 62 -9.16 6.24 -11.47
CA GLY A 62 -9.88 6.48 -10.22
C GLY A 62 -10.03 7.94 -9.84
N ASP A 63 -10.41 8.11 -8.59
CA ASP A 63 -10.56 9.38 -7.90
C ASP A 63 -10.33 9.17 -6.41
N ILE A 64 -10.31 10.25 -5.63
CA ILE A 64 -10.09 10.22 -4.18
C ILE A 64 -11.13 9.33 -3.45
N GLY A 65 -12.39 9.27 -3.92
CA GLY A 65 -13.44 8.44 -3.29
C GLY A 65 -13.18 6.94 -3.48
N LYS A 66 -12.81 6.52 -4.70
CA LYS A 66 -12.40 5.14 -4.97
C LYS A 66 -11.16 4.76 -4.17
N LEU A 67 -10.19 5.68 -4.10
CA LEU A 67 -8.95 5.48 -3.36
C LEU A 67 -9.23 5.27 -1.88
N ALA A 68 -10.03 6.13 -1.26
CA ALA A 68 -10.36 6.08 0.16
C ALA A 68 -11.01 4.75 0.60
N VAL A 69 -11.90 4.21 -0.21
CA VAL A 69 -12.48 2.89 0.09
C VAL A 69 -11.47 1.77 -0.05
N ASN A 70 -10.73 1.76 -1.17
CA ASN A 70 -9.85 0.63 -1.48
C ASN A 70 -8.65 0.57 -0.53
N GLY A 71 -8.01 1.69 -0.18
CA GLY A 71 -6.87 1.71 0.74
C GLY A 71 -7.25 1.13 2.09
N THR A 72 -8.30 1.67 2.75
CA THR A 72 -8.76 1.17 4.05
C THR A 72 -9.21 -0.30 4.00
N VAL A 73 -9.84 -0.73 2.89
CA VAL A 73 -10.18 -2.15 2.68
C VAL A 73 -8.92 -3.00 2.55
N ASN A 74 -7.92 -2.53 1.84
CA ASN A 74 -6.67 -3.25 1.59
C ASN A 74 -5.87 -3.46 2.88
N ASP A 75 -5.80 -2.46 3.76
CA ASP A 75 -5.22 -2.57 5.09
C ASP A 75 -5.82 -3.74 5.88
N LEU A 76 -7.15 -3.83 5.91
CA LEU A 76 -7.84 -4.93 6.58
C LEU A 76 -7.51 -6.28 5.95
N VAL A 77 -7.49 -6.36 4.60
CA VAL A 77 -7.20 -7.59 3.86
C VAL A 77 -5.78 -8.07 4.15
N VAL A 78 -4.79 -7.17 4.06
CA VAL A 78 -3.38 -7.55 4.24
C VAL A 78 -3.03 -7.81 5.70
N SER A 79 -3.82 -7.28 6.64
CA SER A 79 -3.75 -7.62 8.07
C SER A 79 -4.45 -8.94 8.42
N GLY A 80 -5.01 -9.66 7.43
CA GLY A 80 -5.67 -10.95 7.65
C GLY A 80 -7.11 -10.86 8.16
N ALA A 81 -7.81 -9.79 7.82
CA ALA A 81 -9.21 -9.60 8.21
C ALA A 81 -10.13 -9.48 6.99
N VAL A 82 -11.36 -9.96 7.13
CA VAL A 82 -12.44 -9.75 6.16
C VAL A 82 -13.09 -8.41 6.45
N PRO A 83 -12.95 -7.40 5.57
CA PRO A 83 -13.57 -6.08 5.73
C PRO A 83 -15.10 -6.19 5.83
N ARG A 84 -15.73 -5.33 6.63
CA ARG A 84 -17.18 -5.35 6.86
C ARG A 84 -17.81 -3.97 6.79
N PHE A 85 -17.28 -3.04 7.55
CA PHE A 85 -17.87 -1.72 7.73
C PHE A 85 -16.80 -0.64 7.61
N LEU A 86 -17.18 0.50 7.05
CA LEU A 86 -16.38 1.71 7.01
C LEU A 86 -17.14 2.88 7.62
N SER A 87 -16.42 3.81 8.22
CA SER A 87 -16.86 5.18 8.41
C SER A 87 -16.43 6.04 7.24
N LEU A 88 -17.04 7.23 7.09
CA LEU A 88 -16.69 8.21 6.08
C LEU A 88 -16.64 9.61 6.70
N GLY A 89 -15.46 10.16 6.86
CA GLY A 89 -15.24 11.55 7.24
C GLY A 89 -14.90 12.39 6.00
N LEU A 90 -15.60 13.49 5.81
CA LEU A 90 -15.39 14.44 4.71
C LEU A 90 -14.99 15.81 5.26
N ILE A 91 -13.91 16.38 4.75
CA ILE A 91 -13.57 17.79 4.92
C ILE A 91 -13.63 18.43 3.53
N LEU A 92 -14.62 19.27 3.32
CA LEU A 92 -14.90 19.93 2.05
C LEU A 92 -14.44 21.38 2.13
N GLU A 93 -13.77 21.86 1.09
CA GLU A 93 -13.45 23.27 0.97
C GLU A 93 -14.60 24.02 0.28
N GLU A 94 -14.94 25.19 0.81
CA GLU A 94 -15.90 26.12 0.18
C GLU A 94 -15.46 26.42 -1.26
N GLY A 95 -16.39 26.25 -2.22
CA GLY A 95 -16.12 26.41 -3.65
C GLY A 95 -15.84 25.09 -4.40
N LEU A 96 -15.80 23.95 -3.73
CA LEU A 96 -15.82 22.66 -4.40
C LEU A 96 -17.07 22.53 -5.27
N ASP A 97 -16.90 22.15 -6.54
CA ASP A 97 -18.03 21.94 -7.44
C ASP A 97 -18.91 20.77 -6.97
N ALA A 98 -20.23 21.00 -6.89
CA ALA A 98 -21.18 19.98 -6.41
C ALA A 98 -21.24 18.76 -7.33
N GLY A 99 -21.06 18.95 -8.65
CA GLY A 99 -21.01 17.83 -9.60
C GLY A 99 -19.75 16.97 -9.44
N ASP A 100 -18.64 17.57 -9.02
CA ASP A 100 -17.44 16.81 -8.69
C ASP A 100 -17.62 16.02 -7.39
N LEU A 101 -18.25 16.61 -6.38
CA LEU A 101 -18.61 15.88 -5.15
C LEU A 101 -19.53 14.69 -5.48
N ASP A 102 -20.56 14.88 -6.33
CA ASP A 102 -21.46 13.80 -6.75
C ASP A 102 -20.71 12.65 -7.44
N LYS A 103 -19.76 12.97 -8.34
CA LYS A 103 -18.91 11.94 -8.99
C LYS A 103 -18.10 11.16 -7.97
N ILE A 104 -17.49 11.84 -6.99
CA ILE A 104 -16.69 11.22 -5.93
C ILE A 104 -17.57 10.30 -5.07
N LEU A 105 -18.75 10.73 -4.65
CA LEU A 105 -19.69 9.94 -3.86
C LEU A 105 -20.18 8.70 -4.62
N HIS A 106 -20.49 8.82 -5.91
CA HIS A 106 -20.85 7.68 -6.75
C HIS A 106 -19.70 6.67 -6.89
N SER A 107 -18.48 7.16 -7.11
CA SER A 107 -17.28 6.32 -7.21
C SER A 107 -17.01 5.58 -5.90
N LEU A 108 -17.12 6.27 -4.78
CA LEU A 108 -16.96 5.74 -3.43
C LEU A 108 -18.00 4.63 -3.15
N ALA A 109 -19.28 4.88 -3.45
CA ALA A 109 -20.35 3.87 -3.30
C ALA A 109 -20.10 2.64 -4.18
N ALA A 110 -19.68 2.83 -5.42
CA ALA A 110 -19.34 1.75 -6.34
C ALA A 110 -18.12 0.94 -5.86
N ALA A 111 -17.11 1.60 -5.28
CA ALA A 111 -15.95 0.94 -4.70
C ALA A 111 -16.34 0.11 -3.47
N ALA A 112 -17.16 0.66 -2.57
CA ALA A 112 -17.66 -0.03 -1.38
C ALA A 112 -18.47 -1.29 -1.75
N ALA A 113 -19.37 -1.18 -2.73
CA ALA A 113 -20.15 -2.32 -3.24
C ALA A 113 -19.23 -3.41 -3.81
N ARG A 114 -18.21 -3.03 -4.59
CA ARG A 114 -17.23 -3.96 -5.19
C ARG A 114 -16.36 -4.66 -4.15
N ALA A 115 -15.98 -3.95 -3.09
CA ALA A 115 -15.22 -4.49 -1.98
C ALA A 115 -16.07 -5.33 -1.02
N GLY A 116 -17.40 -5.29 -1.12
CA GLY A 116 -18.34 -5.98 -0.25
C GLY A 116 -18.42 -5.38 1.16
N VAL A 117 -18.18 -4.06 1.29
CA VAL A 117 -18.26 -3.31 2.55
C VAL A 117 -19.43 -2.33 2.56
N ARG A 118 -19.86 -1.93 3.74
CA ARG A 118 -20.90 -0.90 3.92
C ARG A 118 -20.35 0.28 4.69
N ILE A 119 -20.65 1.48 4.22
CA ILE A 119 -20.44 2.71 4.99
C ILE A 119 -21.62 2.83 5.95
N VAL A 120 -21.34 2.89 7.25
CA VAL A 120 -22.37 2.79 8.31
C VAL A 120 -22.46 4.02 9.21
N THR A 121 -21.47 4.92 9.13
CA THR A 121 -21.45 6.19 9.86
C THR A 121 -20.52 7.17 9.14
N GLY A 122 -20.62 8.45 9.45
CA GLY A 122 -19.76 9.46 8.88
C GLY A 122 -19.93 10.81 9.55
N ASP A 123 -19.09 11.76 9.15
CA ASP A 123 -19.17 13.17 9.52
C ASP A 123 -18.73 14.03 8.34
N THR A 124 -19.25 15.27 8.25
CA THR A 124 -18.90 16.21 7.19
C THR A 124 -18.62 17.57 7.79
N LYS A 125 -17.49 18.14 7.43
CA LYS A 125 -17.13 19.51 7.76
C LYS A 125 -16.89 20.31 6.49
N VAL A 126 -17.26 21.60 6.51
CA VAL A 126 -16.92 22.53 5.45
C VAL A 126 -15.97 23.56 6.04
N VAL A 127 -14.85 23.79 5.35
CA VAL A 127 -13.86 24.82 5.69
C VAL A 127 -13.91 25.93 4.66
N LYS A 128 -13.45 27.15 5.05
CA LYS A 128 -13.40 28.29 4.14
C LYS A 128 -12.42 28.05 3.00
N GLN A 129 -12.62 28.72 1.88
CA GLN A 129 -11.69 28.74 0.76
C GLN A 129 -10.28 29.13 1.23
N GLY A 130 -9.25 28.39 0.78
CA GLY A 130 -7.86 28.53 1.18
C GLY A 130 -7.50 27.84 2.51
N GLN A 131 -8.45 27.15 3.18
CA GLN A 131 -8.20 26.37 4.40
C GLN A 131 -8.17 24.86 4.18
N GLY A 132 -8.37 24.43 2.96
CA GLY A 132 -8.29 23.04 2.52
C GLY A 132 -7.68 22.98 1.13
N ASP A 133 -7.94 21.88 0.43
CA ASP A 133 -7.67 21.74 -0.99
C ASP A 133 -8.76 20.85 -1.60
N LYS A 134 -9.86 21.49 -1.97
CA LYS A 134 -11.07 20.83 -2.51
C LYS A 134 -11.73 19.88 -1.52
N ILE A 135 -11.13 18.70 -1.30
CA ILE A 135 -11.69 17.66 -0.44
C ILE A 135 -10.58 16.81 0.18
N TYR A 136 -10.75 16.53 1.48
CA TYR A 136 -10.01 15.45 2.16
C TYR A 136 -11.01 14.40 2.64
N ILE A 137 -10.62 13.15 2.56
CA ILE A 137 -11.43 12.01 2.97
C ILE A 137 -10.69 11.21 4.04
N ASN A 138 -11.36 10.91 5.15
CA ASN A 138 -10.90 9.93 6.12
C ASN A 138 -11.87 8.76 6.13
N THR A 139 -11.35 7.54 6.10
CA THR A 139 -12.11 6.33 6.32
C THR A 139 -11.51 5.52 7.45
N SER A 140 -12.36 4.99 8.33
CA SER A 140 -11.95 3.98 9.30
C SER A 140 -12.66 2.68 8.97
N GLY A 141 -11.95 1.56 9.11
CA GLY A 141 -12.43 0.26 8.69
C GLY A 141 -12.51 -0.74 9.84
N ILE A 142 -13.59 -1.53 9.87
CA ILE A 142 -13.76 -2.66 10.78
C ILE A 142 -13.84 -3.95 9.96
N GLY A 143 -13.01 -4.94 10.34
CA GLY A 143 -12.99 -6.26 9.75
C GLY A 143 -13.02 -7.38 10.78
N ARG A 144 -13.36 -8.58 10.32
CA ARG A 144 -13.30 -9.82 11.14
C ARG A 144 -11.99 -10.54 10.86
N VAL A 145 -11.14 -10.68 11.86
CA VAL A 145 -9.86 -11.40 11.77
C VAL A 145 -10.07 -12.87 11.42
N ILE A 146 -9.39 -13.35 10.40
CA ILE A 146 -9.35 -14.75 9.94
C ILE A 146 -7.95 -15.35 9.98
N ALA A 147 -6.92 -14.50 10.04
CA ALA A 147 -5.52 -14.87 10.16
C ALA A 147 -4.76 -13.72 10.86
N VAL A 148 -3.56 -14.02 11.33
CA VAL A 148 -2.65 -13.04 11.91
C VAL A 148 -1.33 -13.11 11.14
N PRO A 149 -0.78 -11.99 10.65
CA PRO A 149 0.55 -11.96 10.03
C PRO A 149 1.62 -12.47 11.00
N ARG A 150 2.56 -13.26 10.48
CA ARG A 150 3.62 -13.92 11.27
C ARG A 150 5.00 -13.69 10.66
N PRO A 151 5.49 -12.43 10.62
CA PRO A 151 6.79 -12.12 10.00
C PRO A 151 7.94 -12.89 10.65
N ARG A 152 7.89 -13.14 11.96
CA ARG A 152 8.90 -13.92 12.69
C ARG A 152 8.87 -15.42 12.42
N SER A 153 7.88 -15.92 11.68
CA SER A 153 7.75 -17.35 11.35
C SER A 153 8.28 -17.69 9.96
N VAL A 154 8.79 -16.71 9.21
CA VAL A 154 9.38 -16.94 7.89
C VAL A 154 10.69 -17.70 8.02
N ARG A 155 10.98 -18.55 7.05
CA ARG A 155 12.14 -19.44 7.04
C ARG A 155 12.90 -19.36 5.73
N PRO A 156 14.20 -19.68 5.71
CA PRO A 156 14.95 -19.78 4.46
C PRO A 156 14.24 -20.67 3.43
N GLY A 157 14.19 -20.16 2.20
CA GLY A 157 13.50 -20.81 1.09
C GLY A 157 12.03 -20.41 0.90
N ASP A 158 11.37 -19.79 1.88
CA ASP A 158 10.03 -19.24 1.71
C ASP A 158 10.05 -18.20 0.60
N LYS A 159 8.99 -18.14 -0.22
CA LYS A 159 8.96 -17.34 -1.43
C LYS A 159 8.25 -16.00 -1.21
N ILE A 160 8.79 -14.97 -1.83
CA ILE A 160 8.22 -13.63 -1.87
C ILE A 160 7.43 -13.53 -3.18
N ILE A 161 6.11 -13.31 -3.07
CA ILE A 161 5.20 -13.17 -4.22
C ILE A 161 4.68 -11.74 -4.28
N LEU A 162 4.84 -11.11 -5.44
CA LEU A 162 4.23 -9.84 -5.80
C LEU A 162 2.96 -10.12 -6.63
N THR A 163 1.84 -9.45 -6.32
CA THR A 163 0.54 -9.78 -6.92
C THR A 163 0.30 -9.17 -8.30
N GLY A 164 1.17 -8.27 -8.76
CA GLY A 164 1.04 -7.63 -10.07
C GLY A 164 2.23 -6.75 -10.41
N THR A 165 2.05 -5.82 -11.34
CA THR A 165 3.04 -4.82 -11.76
C THR A 165 3.16 -3.70 -10.73
N LEU A 166 4.32 -3.02 -10.67
CA LEU A 166 4.59 -1.89 -9.77
C LEU A 166 4.41 -0.54 -10.46
N GLY A 167 4.04 0.47 -9.67
CA GLY A 167 4.20 1.89 -9.98
C GLY A 167 3.11 2.50 -10.87
N GLU A 168 2.07 1.75 -11.27
CA GLU A 168 1.00 2.29 -12.10
C GLU A 168 0.24 3.42 -11.43
N HIS A 169 0.00 3.33 -10.12
CA HIS A 169 -0.70 4.42 -9.41
C HIS A 169 0.14 5.70 -9.40
N SER A 170 1.38 5.62 -8.94
CA SER A 170 2.30 6.77 -8.94
C SER A 170 2.42 7.42 -10.31
N LEU A 171 2.60 6.62 -11.36
CA LEU A 171 2.71 7.16 -12.72
C LEU A 171 1.40 7.79 -13.20
N ALA A 172 0.24 7.23 -12.85
CA ALA A 172 -1.05 7.81 -13.20
C ALA A 172 -1.25 9.19 -12.56
N ILE A 173 -0.83 9.36 -11.30
CA ILE A 173 -0.87 10.66 -10.61
C ILE A 173 0.10 11.65 -11.24
N LEU A 174 1.36 11.25 -11.50
CA LEU A 174 2.36 12.10 -12.14
C LEU A 174 1.88 12.62 -13.51
N THR A 175 1.35 11.72 -14.33
CA THR A 175 0.78 12.07 -15.63
C THR A 175 -0.40 13.03 -15.51
N ALA A 176 -1.27 12.82 -14.52
CA ALA A 176 -2.43 13.67 -14.30
C ALA A 176 -2.07 15.07 -13.80
N ARG A 177 -0.95 15.22 -13.07
CA ARG A 177 -0.43 16.54 -12.65
C ARG A 177 0.21 17.33 -13.79
N GLY A 178 0.77 16.62 -14.76
CA GLY A 178 1.54 17.26 -15.84
C GLY A 178 2.90 17.80 -15.42
N ASP A 179 3.37 17.49 -14.21
CA ASP A 179 4.57 18.08 -13.59
C ASP A 179 5.85 17.91 -14.41
N PHE A 180 5.94 16.86 -15.23
CA PHE A 180 7.15 16.55 -16.00
C PHE A 180 6.92 16.50 -17.51
N GLY A 181 5.76 16.95 -18.01
CA GLY A 181 5.42 16.87 -19.42
C GLY A 181 5.35 15.44 -19.97
N ILE A 182 5.15 14.45 -19.09
CA ILE A 182 5.07 13.04 -19.46
C ILE A 182 3.63 12.69 -19.76
N GLU A 183 3.35 12.30 -21.00
CA GLU A 183 2.10 11.67 -21.39
C GLU A 183 2.32 10.16 -21.48
N ALA A 184 1.69 9.41 -20.59
CA ALA A 184 1.74 7.95 -20.62
C ALA A 184 0.31 7.39 -20.56
N PRO A 185 -0.05 6.41 -21.39
CA PRO A 185 -1.35 5.76 -21.39
C PRO A 185 -1.45 4.77 -20.19
N VAL A 186 -1.24 5.29 -18.99
CA VAL A 186 -1.28 4.50 -17.76
C VAL A 186 -2.51 4.85 -16.95
N ARG A 187 -3.06 3.86 -16.27
CA ARG A 187 -4.17 4.00 -15.33
C ARG A 187 -3.74 3.47 -13.98
N SER A 188 -4.13 4.14 -12.92
CA SER A 188 -3.94 3.68 -11.55
C SER A 188 -4.43 2.24 -11.38
N ASP A 189 -3.67 1.45 -10.67
CA ASP A 189 -4.02 0.10 -10.26
C ASP A 189 -4.97 0.04 -9.06
N CYS A 190 -5.44 1.19 -8.56
CA CYS A 190 -6.33 1.30 -7.40
C CYS A 190 -7.52 0.33 -7.50
N ALA A 191 -7.54 -0.67 -6.61
CA ALA A 191 -8.52 -1.75 -6.61
C ALA A 191 -8.54 -2.48 -5.25
N PRO A 192 -9.69 -3.10 -4.87
CA PRO A 192 -9.77 -3.87 -3.63
C PRO A 192 -9.02 -5.20 -3.75
N LEU A 193 -8.23 -5.52 -2.73
CA LEU A 193 -7.46 -6.75 -2.62
C LEU A 193 -8.25 -7.92 -1.99
N THR A 194 -9.56 -7.81 -1.86
CA THR A 194 -10.42 -8.82 -1.23
C THR A 194 -10.28 -10.21 -1.84
N PHE A 195 -9.88 -10.32 -3.10
CA PHE A 195 -9.59 -11.60 -3.76
C PHE A 195 -8.40 -12.35 -3.14
N LEU A 196 -7.57 -11.69 -2.33
CA LEU A 196 -6.42 -12.29 -1.63
C LEU A 196 -6.82 -12.99 -0.32
N LEU A 197 -7.99 -12.71 0.25
CA LEU A 197 -8.45 -13.28 1.52
C LEU A 197 -8.36 -14.82 1.61
N PRO A 198 -8.72 -15.60 0.55
CA PRO A 198 -8.61 -17.06 0.62
C PRO A 198 -7.19 -17.59 0.83
N PHE A 199 -6.16 -16.82 0.45
CA PHE A 199 -4.77 -17.26 0.53
C PHE A 199 -4.22 -17.25 1.96
N TRP A 200 -4.78 -16.46 2.87
CA TRP A 200 -4.48 -16.55 4.29
C TRP A 200 -4.71 -17.96 4.83
N ARG A 201 -5.82 -18.60 4.45
CA ARG A 201 -6.12 -19.99 4.83
C ARG A 201 -5.23 -21.02 4.12
N LYS A 202 -4.61 -20.64 3.00
CA LYS A 202 -3.65 -21.48 2.26
C LYS A 202 -2.23 -21.38 2.80
N GLY A 203 -2.03 -20.60 3.89
CA GLY A 203 -0.80 -20.55 4.65
C GLY A 203 0.15 -19.44 4.24
N VAL A 204 -0.37 -18.32 3.73
CA VAL A 204 0.39 -17.07 3.68
C VAL A 204 0.86 -16.74 5.08
N LEU A 205 2.14 -16.41 5.24
CA LEU A 205 2.76 -16.09 6.52
C LEU A 205 2.64 -14.60 6.84
N TRP A 206 2.77 -13.78 5.84
CA TRP A 206 2.75 -12.33 5.93
C TRP A 206 2.32 -11.74 4.58
N MET A 207 1.63 -10.61 4.63
CA MET A 207 1.16 -9.87 3.46
C MET A 207 1.10 -8.39 3.81
N ARG A 208 1.41 -7.53 2.84
CA ARG A 208 1.28 -6.09 2.94
C ARG A 208 0.94 -5.50 1.57
N ASP A 209 0.15 -4.46 1.51
CA ASP A 209 -0.07 -3.69 0.30
C ASP A 209 1.11 -2.75 0.03
N ILE A 210 1.27 -2.36 -1.24
CA ILE A 210 2.46 -1.63 -1.68
C ILE A 210 2.08 -0.17 -1.88
N THR A 211 1.92 0.55 -0.78
CA THR A 211 1.58 1.97 -0.77
C THR A 211 2.83 2.86 -0.71
N ARG A 212 2.82 3.93 0.07
CA ARG A 212 3.93 4.90 0.15
C ARG A 212 5.26 4.24 0.51
N GLY A 213 6.30 4.66 -0.20
CA GLY A 213 7.63 4.08 -0.08
C GLY A 213 7.85 2.83 -0.93
N GLY A 214 6.79 2.29 -1.57
CA GLY A 214 6.86 1.20 -2.53
C GLY A 214 7.28 -0.15 -1.95
N LEU A 215 7.60 -1.07 -2.84
CA LEU A 215 8.02 -2.44 -2.50
C LEU A 215 9.29 -2.46 -1.64
N ALA A 216 10.25 -1.58 -1.93
CA ALA A 216 11.54 -1.55 -1.21
C ALA A 216 11.33 -1.22 0.27
N THR A 217 10.57 -0.17 0.59
CA THR A 217 10.31 0.21 2.00
C THR A 217 9.57 -0.90 2.74
N ILE A 218 8.52 -1.47 2.15
CA ILE A 218 7.71 -2.51 2.78
C ILE A 218 8.52 -3.79 3.04
N LEU A 219 9.36 -4.20 2.11
CA LEU A 219 10.21 -5.39 2.31
C LEU A 219 11.37 -5.10 3.27
N THR A 220 11.88 -3.88 3.36
CA THR A 220 12.89 -3.54 4.39
C THR A 220 12.28 -3.54 5.79
N GLU A 221 11.04 -3.11 5.94
CA GLU A 221 10.29 -3.24 7.21
C GLU A 221 10.11 -4.70 7.60
N LEU A 222 9.72 -5.56 6.65
CA LEU A 222 9.64 -7.00 6.89
C LEU A 222 11.00 -7.59 7.29
N ALA A 223 12.09 -7.20 6.62
CA ALA A 223 13.42 -7.70 6.90
C ALA A 223 13.87 -7.40 8.34
N VAL A 224 13.50 -6.23 8.88
CA VAL A 224 13.78 -5.86 10.29
C VAL A 224 13.03 -6.78 11.28
N GLU A 225 11.81 -7.23 10.93
CA GLU A 225 11.01 -8.09 11.79
C GLU A 225 11.33 -9.59 11.60
N ALA A 226 11.80 -9.96 10.42
CA ALA A 226 12.11 -11.33 10.04
C ALA A 226 13.41 -11.83 10.69
N PRO A 227 13.50 -13.12 11.07
CA PRO A 227 14.73 -13.69 11.64
C PRO A 227 15.83 -13.93 10.60
N HIS A 228 15.54 -13.73 9.32
CA HIS A 228 16.43 -14.00 8.19
C HIS A 228 16.39 -12.84 7.18
N PRO A 229 17.49 -12.60 6.44
CA PRO A 229 17.51 -11.60 5.38
C PRO A 229 16.56 -11.99 4.23
N LEU A 230 16.19 -11.00 3.45
CA LEU A 230 15.37 -11.16 2.27
C LEU A 230 16.19 -10.93 1.00
N LEU A 231 15.92 -11.71 -0.04
CA LEU A 231 16.52 -11.54 -1.36
C LEU A 231 15.41 -11.40 -2.40
N ILE A 232 15.45 -10.33 -3.18
CA ILE A 232 14.61 -10.16 -4.37
C ILE A 232 15.48 -10.09 -5.63
N GLU A 233 14.88 -10.44 -6.77
CA GLU A 233 15.55 -10.53 -8.07
C GLU A 233 14.94 -9.52 -9.03
N GLU A 234 15.72 -8.53 -9.47
CA GLU A 234 15.27 -7.42 -10.31
C GLU A 234 14.54 -7.88 -11.58
N GLU A 235 15.09 -8.89 -12.27
CA GLU A 235 14.52 -9.43 -13.51
C GLU A 235 13.15 -10.08 -13.32
N ARG A 236 12.83 -10.51 -12.08
CA ARG A 236 11.55 -11.16 -11.76
C ARG A 236 10.46 -10.18 -11.35
N ILE A 237 10.79 -8.92 -11.16
CA ILE A 237 9.83 -7.89 -10.76
C ILE A 237 9.03 -7.44 -11.99
N PRO A 238 7.72 -7.69 -12.02
CA PRO A 238 6.92 -7.29 -13.16
C PRO A 238 6.72 -5.77 -13.20
N LEU A 239 7.17 -5.16 -14.27
CA LEU A 239 6.98 -3.74 -14.59
C LEU A 239 6.27 -3.62 -15.94
N SER A 240 5.33 -2.66 -16.04
CA SER A 240 4.78 -2.30 -17.35
C SER A 240 5.80 -1.51 -18.17
N LYS A 241 5.67 -1.54 -19.50
CA LYS A 241 6.56 -0.78 -20.39
C LYS A 241 6.50 0.73 -20.08
N ALA A 242 5.31 1.25 -19.77
CA ALA A 242 5.13 2.65 -19.45
C ALA A 242 5.84 3.05 -18.16
N VAL A 243 5.71 2.24 -17.08
CA VAL A 243 6.40 2.50 -15.82
C VAL A 243 7.90 2.41 -15.99
N ARG A 244 8.42 1.43 -16.72
CA ARG A 244 9.86 1.31 -16.97
C ARG A 244 10.39 2.53 -17.73
N ALA A 245 9.75 2.92 -18.82
CA ALA A 245 10.16 4.06 -19.61
C ALA A 245 10.11 5.38 -18.82
N ALA A 246 9.07 5.59 -18.00
CA ALA A 246 8.96 6.78 -17.17
C ALA A 246 10.02 6.80 -16.04
N ALA A 247 10.28 5.65 -15.42
CA ALA A 247 11.29 5.51 -14.39
C ALA A 247 12.70 5.81 -14.95
N ASP A 248 13.02 5.26 -16.12
CA ASP A 248 14.29 5.51 -16.80
C ASP A 248 14.45 6.99 -17.19
N LEU A 249 13.37 7.63 -17.70
CA LEU A 249 13.37 9.03 -18.10
C LEU A 249 13.54 9.99 -16.92
N LEU A 250 12.89 9.68 -15.79
CA LEU A 250 12.90 10.53 -14.60
C LEU A 250 14.06 10.21 -13.63
N GLY A 251 14.79 9.12 -13.84
CA GLY A 251 15.79 8.64 -12.91
C GLY A 251 15.21 8.15 -11.58
N ILE A 252 13.96 7.66 -11.59
CA ILE A 252 13.26 7.16 -10.39
C ILE A 252 13.35 5.64 -10.35
N ASP A 253 13.69 5.08 -9.18
CA ASP A 253 13.67 3.64 -8.98
C ASP A 253 12.22 3.14 -8.79
N PRO A 254 11.70 2.26 -9.68
CA PRO A 254 10.34 1.75 -9.60
C PRO A 254 10.02 1.00 -8.30
N LEU A 255 11.03 0.53 -7.58
CA LEU A 255 10.86 -0.17 -6.31
C LEU A 255 10.29 0.72 -5.19
N TYR A 256 10.38 2.04 -5.35
CA TYR A 256 9.86 3.02 -4.39
C TYR A 256 8.54 3.67 -4.82
N LEU A 257 8.01 3.29 -6.00
CA LEU A 257 6.73 3.80 -6.48
C LEU A 257 5.56 3.11 -5.78
N ALA A 258 4.59 3.90 -5.35
CA ALA A 258 3.37 3.41 -4.72
C ALA A 258 2.42 2.74 -5.72
N CYS A 259 1.70 1.76 -5.22
CA CYS A 259 0.57 1.08 -5.84
C CYS A 259 -0.64 1.17 -4.89
N GLU A 260 -1.86 1.10 -5.43
CA GLU A 260 -3.09 1.16 -4.64
C GLU A 260 -3.99 -0.07 -4.85
N GLY A 261 -3.44 -1.11 -5.49
CA GLY A 261 -4.13 -2.36 -5.78
C GLY A 261 -3.15 -3.53 -5.92
N ARG A 262 -1.98 -3.45 -5.26
CA ARG A 262 -0.97 -4.52 -5.23
C ARG A 262 -0.58 -4.86 -3.81
N ALA A 263 -0.20 -6.12 -3.63
CA ALA A 263 0.35 -6.60 -2.37
C ALA A 263 1.60 -7.46 -2.62
N VAL A 264 2.45 -7.50 -1.62
CA VAL A 264 3.55 -8.46 -1.51
C VAL A 264 3.25 -9.41 -0.36
N MET A 265 3.61 -10.69 -0.51
CA MET A 265 3.38 -11.70 0.51
C MET A 265 4.52 -12.69 0.60
N VAL A 266 4.68 -13.28 1.80
CA VAL A 266 5.61 -14.40 2.03
C VAL A 266 4.82 -15.69 2.22
N VAL A 267 5.23 -16.72 1.48
CA VAL A 267 4.54 -18.00 1.39
C VAL A 267 5.54 -19.13 1.56
N PRO A 268 5.23 -20.19 2.34
CA PRO A 268 6.08 -21.37 2.43
C PRO A 268 6.43 -21.93 1.05
N ALA A 269 7.69 -22.30 0.83
CA ALA A 269 8.19 -22.77 -0.46
C ALA A 269 7.28 -23.82 -1.10
N LYS A 270 6.82 -24.81 -0.30
CA LYS A 270 5.95 -25.91 -0.74
C LYS A 270 4.57 -25.45 -1.23
N LYS A 271 4.12 -24.26 -0.85
CA LYS A 271 2.79 -23.71 -1.20
C LYS A 271 2.86 -22.63 -2.28
N ALA A 272 4.04 -22.11 -2.57
CA ALA A 272 4.22 -20.94 -3.44
C ALA A 272 3.63 -21.15 -4.85
N ALA A 273 3.87 -22.30 -5.48
CA ALA A 273 3.34 -22.58 -6.80
C ALA A 273 1.81 -22.60 -6.84
N SER A 274 1.16 -23.22 -5.85
CA SER A 274 -0.31 -23.31 -5.78
C SER A 274 -0.96 -21.96 -5.44
N VAL A 275 -0.33 -21.18 -4.57
CA VAL A 275 -0.78 -19.82 -4.23
C VAL A 275 -0.66 -18.92 -5.45
N LEU A 276 0.50 -18.89 -6.11
CA LEU A 276 0.72 -18.09 -7.31
C LEU A 276 -0.28 -18.44 -8.43
N ALA A 277 -0.49 -19.74 -8.70
CA ALA A 277 -1.47 -20.19 -9.68
C ALA A 277 -2.89 -19.75 -9.31
N GLY A 278 -3.23 -19.76 -8.02
CA GLY A 278 -4.51 -19.27 -7.54
C GLY A 278 -4.69 -17.76 -7.72
N ILE A 279 -3.67 -16.96 -7.40
CA ILE A 279 -3.67 -15.50 -7.58
C ILE A 279 -3.85 -15.14 -9.06
N ARG A 280 -3.14 -15.82 -9.96
CA ARG A 280 -3.19 -15.58 -11.42
C ARG A 280 -4.55 -15.85 -12.06
N LYS A 281 -5.44 -16.60 -11.41
CA LYS A 281 -6.82 -16.81 -11.89
C LYS A 281 -7.67 -15.54 -11.80
N HIS A 282 -7.33 -14.63 -10.90
CA HIS A 282 -8.04 -13.36 -10.78
C HIS A 282 -7.46 -12.31 -11.75
N PRO A 283 -8.30 -11.49 -12.41
CA PRO A 283 -7.81 -10.46 -13.36
C PRO A 283 -6.73 -9.55 -12.80
N LEU A 284 -6.85 -9.10 -11.55
CA LEU A 284 -5.88 -8.25 -10.88
C LEU A 284 -4.55 -8.96 -10.56
N GLY A 285 -4.57 -10.30 -10.50
CA GLY A 285 -3.41 -11.11 -10.18
C GLY A 285 -2.72 -11.77 -11.37
N ARG A 286 -3.17 -11.53 -12.61
CA ARG A 286 -2.62 -12.20 -13.81
C ARG A 286 -1.12 -12.06 -13.98
N LYS A 287 -0.56 -10.92 -13.56
CA LYS A 287 0.88 -10.63 -13.65
C LYS A 287 1.63 -10.92 -12.35
N ALA A 288 1.02 -11.63 -11.40
CA ALA A 288 1.69 -12.01 -10.17
C ALA A 288 2.94 -12.87 -10.45
N ALA A 289 3.99 -12.66 -9.66
CA ALA A 289 5.27 -13.35 -9.83
C ALA A 289 5.91 -13.68 -8.47
N VAL A 290 6.69 -14.75 -8.43
CA VAL A 290 7.68 -14.96 -7.38
C VAL A 290 8.86 -14.06 -7.71
N ILE A 291 9.10 -13.07 -6.86
CA ILE A 291 10.14 -12.06 -7.08
C ILE A 291 11.40 -12.31 -6.25
N GLY A 292 11.35 -13.28 -5.32
CA GLY A 292 12.47 -13.54 -4.43
C GLY A 292 12.15 -14.59 -3.37
N GLN A 293 12.96 -14.61 -2.33
CA GLN A 293 12.82 -15.55 -1.23
C GLN A 293 13.40 -15.01 0.08
N VAL A 294 13.05 -15.66 1.17
CA VAL A 294 13.76 -15.55 2.45
C VAL A 294 15.11 -16.26 2.28
N GLU A 295 16.21 -15.56 2.59
CA GLU A 295 17.56 -16.06 2.37
C GLU A 295 18.09 -16.78 3.61
N GLY A 296 19.00 -17.72 3.44
CA GLY A 296 19.57 -18.49 4.55
C GLY A 296 21.09 -18.46 4.63
N THR A 297 21.76 -18.06 3.55
CA THR A 297 23.22 -18.17 3.42
C THR A 297 23.90 -16.84 3.09
N MET A 298 23.15 -15.84 2.66
CA MET A 298 23.67 -14.55 2.23
C MET A 298 22.96 -13.42 2.96
N GLY A 299 23.71 -12.41 3.40
CA GLY A 299 23.19 -11.25 4.13
C GLY A 299 23.04 -11.52 5.64
N ARG A 300 22.51 -10.53 6.35
CA ARG A 300 22.27 -10.57 7.79
C ARG A 300 20.79 -10.35 8.09
N PRO A 301 20.28 -10.81 9.24
CA PRO A 301 18.95 -10.43 9.69
C PRO A 301 18.80 -8.89 9.66
N GLY A 302 17.65 -8.40 9.16
CA GLY A 302 17.40 -6.98 8.97
C GLY A 302 17.74 -6.45 7.57
N GLU A 303 18.40 -7.23 6.71
CA GLU A 303 18.80 -6.80 5.38
C GLU A 303 17.84 -7.27 4.29
N LEU A 304 17.56 -6.37 3.34
CA LEU A 304 16.91 -6.67 2.06
C LEU A 304 17.93 -6.53 0.94
N LEU A 305 18.24 -7.63 0.28
CA LEU A 305 19.15 -7.68 -0.85
C LEU A 305 18.38 -7.71 -2.18
N LEU A 306 18.84 -6.94 -3.15
CA LEU A 306 18.42 -7.00 -4.54
C LEU A 306 19.53 -7.62 -5.38
N ARG A 307 19.26 -8.75 -6.05
CA ARG A 307 20.12 -9.23 -7.13
C ARG A 307 19.78 -8.45 -8.40
N THR A 308 20.72 -7.66 -8.90
CA THR A 308 20.54 -6.85 -10.10
C THR A 308 20.55 -7.70 -11.37
N ALA A 309 19.96 -7.20 -12.46
CA ALA A 309 20.00 -7.83 -13.78
C ALA A 309 21.44 -8.08 -14.28
N ALA A 310 22.40 -7.23 -13.87
CA ALA A 310 23.83 -7.41 -14.17
C ALA A 310 24.52 -8.49 -13.32
N GLY A 311 23.80 -9.16 -12.39
CA GLY A 311 24.33 -10.22 -11.54
C GLY A 311 24.98 -9.76 -10.23
N GLY A 312 25.06 -8.45 -9.98
CA GLY A 312 25.54 -7.89 -8.71
C GLY A 312 24.48 -7.88 -7.61
N PHE A 313 24.87 -7.46 -6.41
CA PHE A 313 23.95 -7.30 -5.28
C PHE A 313 23.95 -5.86 -4.80
N ARG A 314 22.76 -5.37 -4.45
CA ARG A 314 22.52 -4.06 -3.85
C ARG A 314 21.73 -4.24 -2.56
N LEU A 315 22.18 -3.61 -1.47
CA LEU A 315 21.39 -3.47 -0.27
C LEU A 315 20.29 -2.44 -0.54
N LEU A 316 19.05 -2.79 -0.27
CA LEU A 316 17.94 -1.84 -0.34
C LEU A 316 17.68 -1.26 1.05
N GLU A 317 17.44 0.03 1.08
CA GLU A 317 17.10 0.79 2.28
C GLU A 317 15.68 1.34 2.17
N PRO A 318 15.00 1.63 3.29
CA PRO A 318 13.71 2.29 3.24
C PRO A 318 13.86 3.69 2.66
N LEU A 319 12.80 4.18 2.01
CA LEU A 319 12.76 5.55 1.49
C LEU A 319 13.05 6.54 2.63
N THR A 320 13.97 7.48 2.38
CA THR A 320 14.35 8.51 3.37
C THR A 320 13.62 9.83 3.16
N SER A 321 13.22 10.13 1.93
CA SER A 321 12.50 11.35 1.55
C SER A 321 11.38 11.01 0.57
N GLU A 322 10.32 11.81 0.56
CA GLU A 322 9.19 11.60 -0.34
C GLU A 322 9.61 11.82 -1.79
N LEU A 323 9.38 10.80 -2.65
CA LEU A 323 9.62 10.92 -4.09
C LEU A 323 8.50 11.72 -4.77
N LEU A 324 7.26 11.51 -4.32
CA LEU A 324 6.06 12.05 -4.94
C LEU A 324 5.06 12.42 -3.85
N PRO A 325 4.90 13.72 -3.51
CA PRO A 325 3.95 14.15 -2.49
C PRO A 325 2.50 13.92 -2.93
N ARG A 326 1.61 13.69 -1.97
CA ARG A 326 0.14 13.62 -2.16
C ARG A 326 -0.29 12.65 -3.26
N ILE A 327 0.20 11.43 -3.24
CA ILE A 327 -0.24 10.37 -4.17
C ILE A 327 -1.42 9.57 -3.62
N CYS A 328 -1.72 9.66 -2.33
CA CYS A 328 -2.85 8.99 -1.68
C CYS A 328 -3.50 9.88 -0.61
#